data_6edf749274c0b6962bbbb988d18d3f93
#
_entry.id   6edf749274c0b6962bbbb988d18d3f93
#
_cell.length_a   1.000
_cell.length_b   1.000
_cell.length_c   1.000
_cell.angle_alpha   90.00
_cell.angle_beta   90.00
_cell.angle_gamma   90.00
#
_symmetry.space_group_name_H-M   'P 1'
#
loop_
_entity.id
_entity.type
_entity.pdbx_description
1 polymer ?
#
loop_
_entity_poly.entity_id
_entity_poly.type
_entity_poly.pdbx_seq_one_letter_code
_entity_poly.pdbx_strand_id
1 'polypeptide(L)'
;MAYVCLLEIHLHFPHNGSLKGKRKELSSLKSQLQRRFGATVAETDHHDLWQRSTLTAALVGRHARQLRDHAAGVERWVLGIYPEGARVEIRLVSTEDLDLE
;
A
#
# COMPACT_ATOMS: atom_id res chain seq x y z
N MET A 1 19.33 -6.27 -13.42
CA MET A 1 18.34 -5.17 -13.29
C MET A 1 17.34 -5.54 -12.21
N ALA A 2 16.95 -4.59 -11.40
CA ALA A 2 15.91 -4.78 -10.39
C ALA A 2 14.70 -3.93 -10.70
N TYR A 3 13.56 -4.26 -10.09
CA TYR A 3 12.31 -3.54 -10.26
C TYR A 3 11.74 -3.16 -8.91
N VAL A 4 11.04 -2.04 -8.87
CA VAL A 4 10.30 -1.58 -7.70
C VAL A 4 8.85 -1.41 -8.10
N CYS A 5 7.94 -1.94 -7.31
CA CYS A 5 6.53 -1.72 -7.47
C CYS A 5 6.05 -0.84 -6.32
N LEU A 6 5.49 0.30 -6.66
CA LEU A 6 4.89 1.22 -5.68
C LEU A 6 3.39 1.11 -5.77
N LEU A 7 2.76 0.92 -4.61
CA LEU A 7 1.31 0.86 -4.51
C LEU A 7 0.85 2.04 -3.64
N GLU A 8 0.02 2.90 -4.21
CA GLU A 8 -0.66 3.93 -3.43
C GLU A 8 -2.04 3.39 -3.06
N ILE A 9 -2.26 3.20 -1.77
CA ILE A 9 -3.47 2.60 -1.23
C ILE A 9 -4.27 3.72 -0.56
N HIS A 10 -5.35 4.14 -1.21
CA HIS A 10 -6.23 5.20 -0.72
C HIS A 10 -7.38 4.56 0.04
N LEU A 11 -7.50 4.90 1.31
CA LEU A 11 -8.46 4.29 2.23
C LEU A 11 -9.47 5.31 2.74
N HIS A 12 -10.70 4.85 2.90
CA HIS A 12 -11.78 5.62 3.50
C HIS A 12 -12.43 4.78 4.61
N PHE A 13 -12.55 5.38 5.79
CA PHE A 13 -13.12 4.73 6.97
C PHE A 13 -14.36 5.51 7.42
N PRO A 14 -15.52 5.35 6.74
CA PRO A 14 -16.69 6.20 6.99
C PRO A 14 -17.27 6.05 8.39
N HIS A 15 -17.03 4.91 9.04
CA HIS A 15 -17.56 4.64 10.37
C HIS A 15 -16.56 4.92 11.51
N ASN A 16 -15.34 5.32 11.16
CA ASN A 16 -14.35 5.63 12.17
C ASN A 16 -14.58 7.00 12.76
N GLY A 17 -14.58 7.11 14.09
CA GLY A 17 -14.89 8.33 14.81
C GLY A 17 -13.70 8.99 15.49
N SER A 18 -12.46 8.53 15.30
CA SER A 18 -11.31 9.11 15.98
C SER A 18 -9.98 8.82 15.28
N LEU A 19 -8.98 9.68 15.54
CA LEU A 19 -7.62 9.42 15.09
C LEU A 19 -7.02 8.18 15.75
N LYS A 20 -7.38 7.94 17.02
CA LYS A 20 -6.90 6.76 17.73
C LYS A 20 -7.38 5.48 17.07
N GLY A 21 -8.65 5.42 16.68
CA GLY A 21 -9.21 4.27 15.97
C GLY A 21 -8.55 4.07 14.62
N LYS A 22 -8.33 5.15 13.88
CA LYS A 22 -7.63 5.10 12.59
C LYS A 22 -6.21 4.55 12.75
N ARG A 23 -5.46 5.05 13.72
CA ARG A 23 -4.08 4.61 13.96
C ARG A 23 -4.00 3.13 14.28
N LYS A 24 -4.94 2.63 15.08
CA LYS A 24 -5.02 1.21 15.43
C LYS A 24 -5.26 0.36 14.19
N GLU A 25 -6.20 0.76 13.35
CA GLU A 25 -6.53 0.04 12.12
C GLU A 25 -5.37 0.06 11.12
N LEU A 26 -4.73 1.23 10.93
CA LEU A 26 -3.58 1.35 10.04
C LEU A 26 -2.38 0.56 10.53
N SER A 27 -2.13 0.54 11.84
CA SER A 27 -1.04 -0.25 12.42
C SER A 27 -1.21 -1.73 12.11
N SER A 28 -2.43 -2.25 12.27
CA SER A 28 -2.76 -3.64 11.93
C SER A 28 -2.58 -3.90 10.44
N LEU A 29 -3.08 -3.01 9.59
CA LEU A 29 -2.99 -3.16 8.14
C LEU A 29 -1.53 -3.16 7.67
N LYS A 30 -0.73 -2.22 8.15
CA LYS A 30 0.69 -2.15 7.82
C LYS A 30 1.43 -3.43 8.23
N SER A 31 1.17 -3.93 9.45
CA SER A 31 1.77 -5.16 9.92
C SER A 31 1.42 -6.36 9.05
N GLN A 32 0.17 -6.45 8.62
CA GLN A 32 -0.28 -7.53 7.76
C GLN A 32 0.33 -7.45 6.37
N LEU A 33 0.44 -6.25 5.81
CA LEU A 33 1.10 -6.04 4.52
C LEU A 33 2.58 -6.49 4.56
N GLN A 34 3.26 -6.15 5.66
CA GLN A 34 4.65 -6.57 5.86
C GLN A 34 4.77 -8.09 5.96
N ARG A 35 3.93 -8.71 6.79
CA ARG A 35 4.02 -10.15 7.04
C ARG A 35 3.59 -11.00 5.84
N ARG A 36 2.50 -10.60 5.17
CA ARG A 36 1.93 -11.38 4.07
C ARG A 36 2.69 -11.21 2.78
N PHE A 37 3.18 -10.01 2.51
CA PHE A 37 3.69 -9.66 1.18
C PHE A 37 5.14 -9.18 1.20
N GLY A 38 5.71 -8.99 2.38
CA GLY A 38 7.07 -8.46 2.47
C GLY A 38 7.15 -6.99 2.06
N ALA A 39 6.04 -6.25 2.13
CA ALA A 39 6.02 -4.85 1.73
C ALA A 39 6.58 -3.95 2.81
N THR A 40 7.27 -2.90 2.39
CA THR A 40 7.57 -1.75 3.25
C THR A 40 6.45 -0.74 3.06
N VAL A 41 5.88 -0.25 4.16
CA VAL A 41 4.65 0.56 4.11
C VAL A 41 4.77 1.78 5.02
N ALA A 42 4.30 2.92 4.51
CA ALA A 42 4.21 4.15 5.30
C ALA A 42 2.90 4.89 4.98
N GLU A 43 2.37 5.60 5.97
CA GLU A 43 1.29 6.54 5.71
C GLU A 43 1.90 7.79 5.07
N THR A 44 1.44 8.16 3.89
CA THR A 44 2.04 9.23 3.10
C THR A 44 1.14 10.44 2.90
N ASP A 45 -0.13 10.34 3.25
CA ASP A 45 -1.06 11.48 3.16
C ASP A 45 -2.24 11.28 4.12
N HIS A 46 -2.93 12.38 4.42
CA HIS A 46 -4.14 12.42 5.26
C HIS A 46 -3.92 12.00 6.71
N HIS A 47 -2.74 12.30 7.27
CA HIS A 47 -2.39 11.95 8.65
C HIS A 47 -3.39 12.49 9.68
N ASP A 48 -3.89 13.71 9.46
CA ASP A 48 -4.74 14.40 10.42
C ASP A 48 -6.23 14.16 10.20
N LEU A 49 -6.57 13.40 9.16
CA LEU A 49 -7.96 13.03 8.88
C LEU A 49 -8.26 11.67 9.50
N TRP A 50 -9.33 11.58 10.28
CA TRP A 50 -9.69 10.34 10.98
C TRP A 50 -10.45 9.35 10.10
N GLN A 51 -10.99 9.79 8.96
CA GLN A 51 -11.77 8.93 8.07
C GLN A 51 -11.08 8.63 6.74
N ARG A 52 -9.84 9.13 6.55
CA ARG A 52 -9.09 8.90 5.33
C ARG A 52 -7.62 8.68 5.62
N SER A 53 -6.99 7.87 4.78
CA SER A 53 -5.55 7.68 4.81
C SER A 53 -5.06 7.30 3.42
N THR A 54 -3.80 7.62 3.14
CA THR A 54 -3.08 7.05 2.01
C THR A 54 -1.86 6.33 2.55
N LEU A 55 -1.75 5.04 2.24
CA LEU A 55 -0.55 4.26 2.50
C LEU A 55 0.19 4.08 1.19
N THR A 56 1.51 4.23 1.24
CA THR A 56 2.37 3.87 0.12
C THR A 56 3.16 2.64 0.51
N ALA A 57 3.04 1.58 -0.29
CA ALA A 57 3.75 0.33 -0.09
C ALA A 57 4.77 0.14 -1.22
N ALA A 58 5.90 -0.48 -0.89
CA ALA A 58 6.94 -0.79 -1.87
C ALA A 58 7.27 -2.27 -1.84
N LEU A 59 7.37 -2.85 -3.03
CA LEU A 59 7.83 -4.21 -3.26
C LEU A 59 9.02 -4.16 -4.20
N VAL A 60 10.00 -5.02 -3.98
CA VAL A 60 11.20 -5.08 -4.80
C VAL A 60 11.34 -6.50 -5.34
N GLY A 61 11.76 -6.62 -6.59
CA GLY A 61 12.01 -7.92 -7.20
C GLY A 61 12.92 -7.82 -8.40
N ARG A 62 13.35 -8.97 -8.88
CA ARG A 62 14.26 -9.06 -10.04
C ARG A 62 13.55 -9.39 -11.34
N HIS A 63 12.27 -9.77 -11.28
CA HIS A 63 11.48 -10.14 -12.44
C HIS A 63 10.20 -9.30 -12.48
N ALA A 64 10.03 -8.50 -13.53
CA ALA A 64 8.92 -7.55 -13.65
C ALA A 64 7.56 -8.24 -13.56
N ARG A 65 7.38 -9.36 -14.27
CA ARG A 65 6.09 -10.07 -14.29
C ARG A 65 5.71 -10.63 -12.93
N GLN A 66 6.65 -11.28 -12.26
CA GLN A 66 6.40 -11.81 -10.92
C GLN A 66 6.06 -10.69 -9.94
N LEU A 67 6.75 -9.55 -10.05
CA LEU A 67 6.49 -8.42 -9.18
C LEU A 67 5.12 -7.81 -9.45
N ARG A 68 4.70 -7.70 -10.70
CA ARG A 68 3.34 -7.26 -11.05
C ARG A 68 2.29 -8.18 -10.46
N ASP A 69 2.51 -9.49 -10.56
CA ASP A 69 1.58 -10.49 -10.01
C ASP A 69 1.51 -10.38 -8.48
N HIS A 70 2.63 -10.15 -7.84
CA HIS A 70 2.71 -9.94 -6.40
C HIS A 70 1.92 -8.68 -5.98
N ALA A 71 2.13 -7.58 -6.69
CA ALA A 71 1.41 -6.34 -6.44
C ALA A 71 -0.10 -6.49 -6.67
N ALA A 72 -0.50 -7.21 -7.72
CA ALA A 72 -1.90 -7.51 -7.97
C ALA A 72 -2.53 -8.32 -6.83
N GLY A 73 -1.75 -9.21 -6.21
CA GLY A 73 -2.17 -9.95 -5.02
C GLY A 73 -2.41 -9.04 -3.82
N VAL A 74 -1.55 -8.06 -3.63
CA VAL A 74 -1.73 -7.03 -2.58
C VAL A 74 -3.04 -6.27 -2.82
N GLU A 75 -3.25 -5.82 -4.04
CA GLU A 75 -4.47 -5.08 -4.39
C GLU A 75 -5.73 -5.91 -4.10
N ARG A 76 -5.77 -7.16 -4.55
CA ARG A 76 -6.91 -8.05 -4.29
C ARG A 76 -7.17 -8.21 -2.80
N TRP A 77 -6.12 -8.38 -2.03
CA TRP A 77 -6.23 -8.56 -0.58
C TRP A 77 -6.80 -7.31 0.09
N VAL A 78 -6.29 -6.13 -0.26
CA VAL A 78 -6.76 -4.85 0.28
C VAL A 78 -8.23 -4.62 -0.09
N LEU A 79 -8.58 -4.80 -1.37
CA LEU A 79 -9.96 -4.61 -1.84
C LEU A 79 -10.92 -5.63 -1.23
N GLY A 80 -10.43 -6.80 -0.85
CA GLY A 80 -11.21 -7.79 -0.12
C GLY A 80 -11.58 -7.36 1.29
N ILE A 81 -10.69 -6.61 1.95
CA ILE A 81 -10.96 -6.06 3.28
C ILE A 81 -11.85 -4.81 3.21
N TYR A 82 -11.60 -3.95 2.21
CA TYR A 82 -12.28 -2.67 2.05
C TYR A 82 -12.95 -2.58 0.66
N PRO A 83 -13.99 -3.37 0.41
CA PRO A 83 -14.55 -3.47 -0.95
C PRO A 83 -15.11 -2.16 -1.51
N GLU A 84 -15.50 -1.23 -0.63
CA GLU A 84 -16.03 0.07 -1.04
C GLU A 84 -15.19 1.24 -0.53
N GLY A 85 -14.19 0.96 0.28
CA GLY A 85 -13.39 1.97 0.96
C GLY A 85 -11.93 2.01 0.53
N ALA A 86 -11.55 1.34 -0.55
CA ALA A 86 -10.16 1.34 -0.99
C ALA A 86 -10.05 1.53 -2.50
N ARG A 87 -8.98 2.24 -2.89
CA ARG A 87 -8.56 2.37 -4.28
C ARG A 87 -7.05 2.20 -4.31
N VAL A 88 -6.54 1.40 -5.21
CA VAL A 88 -5.11 1.08 -5.29
C VAL A 88 -4.58 1.47 -6.66
N GLU A 89 -3.49 2.22 -6.67
CA GLU A 89 -2.75 2.56 -7.88
C GLU A 89 -1.39 1.88 -7.82
N ILE A 90 -1.04 1.17 -8.89
CA ILE A 90 0.20 0.39 -8.97
C ILE A 90 1.10 0.97 -10.05
N ARG A 91 2.37 1.19 -9.70
CA ARG A 91 3.40 1.65 -10.62
C ARG A 91 4.60 0.74 -10.53
N LEU A 92 5.02 0.21 -11.68
CA LEU A 92 6.23 -0.60 -11.78
C LEU A 92 7.31 0.22 -12.47
N VAL A 93 8.48 0.29 -11.85
CA VAL A 93 9.64 0.95 -12.44
C VAL A 93 10.86 0.04 -12.33
N SER A 94 11.75 0.12 -13.33
CA SER A 94 13.06 -0.51 -13.22
C SER A 94 13.99 0.42 -12.44
N THR A 95 15.02 -0.15 -11.82
CA THR A 95 16.00 0.67 -11.11
C THR A 95 16.84 1.52 -12.08
N GLU A 96 16.87 1.18 -13.37
CA GLU A 96 17.51 2.01 -14.38
C GLU A 96 16.70 3.28 -14.68
N ASP A 97 15.38 3.24 -14.49
CA ASP A 97 14.49 4.38 -14.74
C ASP A 97 14.46 5.36 -13.56
N LEU A 98 15.05 4.99 -12.42
CA LEU A 98 15.11 5.84 -11.26
C LEU A 98 16.36 6.72 -11.33
N ASP A 99 16.17 8.01 -11.10
CA ASP A 99 17.29 8.94 -10.94
C ASP A 99 17.75 8.86 -9.49
N LEU A 100 18.90 8.21 -9.27
CA LEU A 100 19.44 7.97 -7.93
C LEU A 100 20.61 8.90 -7.59
N GLU A 101 20.82 9.93 -8.36
CA GLU A 101 21.88 10.90 -8.08
C GLU A 101 21.51 11.91 -6.99
#